data_c651db2773218c58fddd0a022808b9c8
#
_entry.id   c651db2773218c58fddd0a022808b9c8
#
_cell.length_a   1.000
_cell.length_b   1.000
_cell.length_c   1.000
_cell.angle_alpha   90.00
_cell.angle_beta   90.00
_cell.angle_gamma   90.00
#
_symmetry.space_group_name_H-M   'P 1'
#
loop_
_entity.id
_entity.type
_entity.pdbx_description
1 polymer ?
#
loop_
_entity_poly.entity_id
_entity_poly.type
_entity_poly.pdbx_seq_one_letter_code
_entity_poly.pdbx_strand_id
1 'polypeptide(L)'
;NGTVSKARFDQAKANRDAAMARLNASRSGVATAKEQLEYTVVRAPYAGIVAKRHVEMGELVSPGQPLITGLSLQSLRVNVDVPQGMFHAIRTIGKAFVYIDEERIAAKGLTFFPVADPAANTFRVRVELPDGSATLYPGMIAKVGFVVGETRRLLIPSAAVVRRSELSAVYVADGDQVVLRQVRLGRRYGESSEVLAGLAAGESVATEPVKAGIFLKEQPGAQ
;
A
#
# COMPACT_ATOMS: atom_id res chain seq x y z
N ASN A 1 76.46 -20.18 -22.15
CA ASN A 1 75.05 -20.64 -22.09
C ASN A 1 74.90 -21.73 -21.02
N GLY A 2 74.62 -21.32 -19.78
CA GLY A 2 74.42 -22.26 -18.69
C GLY A 2 73.04 -22.90 -18.78
N THR A 3 72.98 -24.08 -19.36
CA THR A 3 71.75 -24.94 -19.33
C THR A 3 71.62 -25.49 -17.94
N VAL A 4 70.65 -24.90 -17.18
CA VAL A 4 70.28 -25.48 -15.92
C VAL A 4 69.67 -26.86 -16.16
N SER A 5 70.11 -27.91 -15.45
CA SER A 5 69.51 -29.24 -15.60
C SER A 5 67.98 -29.21 -15.27
N LYS A 6 67.21 -29.95 -16.03
CA LYS A 6 65.75 -30.06 -15.84
C LYS A 6 65.38 -30.33 -14.37
N ALA A 7 66.12 -31.16 -13.69
CA ALA A 7 65.93 -31.46 -12.27
C ALA A 7 66.04 -30.22 -11.35
N ARG A 8 67.02 -29.32 -11.64
CA ARG A 8 67.16 -28.07 -10.84
C ARG A 8 66.02 -27.10 -11.12
N PHE A 9 65.54 -27.03 -12.39
CA PHE A 9 64.36 -26.23 -12.72
C PHE A 9 63.12 -26.77 -12.02
N ASP A 10 62.87 -28.07 -12.08
CA ASP A 10 61.71 -28.69 -11.47
C ASP A 10 61.74 -28.53 -9.92
N GLN A 11 62.92 -28.65 -9.31
CA GLN A 11 63.13 -28.40 -7.89
C GLN A 11 62.84 -26.93 -7.52
N ALA A 12 63.34 -25.98 -8.30
CA ALA A 12 63.09 -24.55 -8.08
C ALA A 12 61.60 -24.20 -8.24
N LYS A 13 60.92 -24.81 -9.21
CA LYS A 13 59.49 -24.67 -9.41
C LYS A 13 58.69 -25.25 -8.21
N ALA A 14 59.03 -26.44 -7.76
CA ALA A 14 58.41 -27.06 -6.59
C ALA A 14 58.58 -26.21 -5.32
N ASN A 15 59.77 -25.66 -5.12
CA ASN A 15 60.05 -24.77 -3.98
C ASN A 15 59.22 -23.47 -4.05
N ARG A 16 59.13 -22.86 -5.28
CA ARG A 16 58.27 -21.68 -5.50
C ARG A 16 56.83 -21.99 -5.22
N ASP A 17 56.31 -23.10 -5.73
CA ASP A 17 54.91 -23.49 -5.60
C ASP A 17 54.57 -23.80 -4.14
N ALA A 18 55.50 -24.46 -3.41
CA ALA A 18 55.37 -24.65 -1.98
C ALA A 18 55.39 -23.33 -1.18
N ALA A 19 56.26 -22.40 -1.53
CA ALA A 19 56.31 -21.08 -0.91
C ALA A 19 55.02 -20.26 -1.20
N MET A 20 54.50 -20.35 -2.39
CA MET A 20 53.23 -19.71 -2.79
C MET A 20 52.08 -20.31 -2.01
N ALA A 21 52.01 -21.63 -1.86
CA ALA A 21 50.98 -22.31 -1.06
C ALA A 21 51.02 -21.87 0.42
N ARG A 22 52.25 -21.75 0.99
CA ARG A 22 52.42 -21.25 2.39
C ARG A 22 51.97 -19.79 2.52
N LEU A 23 52.32 -18.93 1.54
CA LEU A 23 51.87 -17.54 1.52
C LEU A 23 50.34 -17.45 1.48
N ASN A 24 49.71 -18.22 0.60
CA ASN A 24 48.25 -18.26 0.53
C ASN A 24 47.59 -18.76 1.81
N ALA A 25 48.11 -19.81 2.42
CA ALA A 25 47.65 -20.31 3.72
C ALA A 25 47.77 -19.25 4.82
N SER A 26 48.89 -18.52 4.87
CA SER A 26 49.07 -17.42 5.84
C SER A 26 48.12 -16.27 5.60
N ARG A 27 47.89 -15.90 4.35
CA ARG A 27 46.90 -14.86 3.96
C ARG A 27 45.48 -15.26 4.38
N SER A 28 45.11 -16.52 4.15
CA SER A 28 43.83 -17.04 4.62
C SER A 28 43.69 -16.99 6.15
N GLY A 29 44.75 -17.34 6.87
CA GLY A 29 44.76 -17.21 8.33
C GLY A 29 44.58 -15.76 8.81
N VAL A 30 45.22 -14.78 8.15
CA VAL A 30 45.02 -13.37 8.48
C VAL A 30 43.59 -12.93 8.18
N ALA A 31 42.99 -13.38 7.06
CA ALA A 31 41.62 -13.06 6.72
C ALA A 31 40.65 -13.60 7.78
N THR A 32 40.79 -14.86 8.18
CA THR A 32 39.98 -15.47 9.25
C THR A 32 40.13 -14.74 10.60
N ALA A 33 41.34 -14.36 10.97
CA ALA A 33 41.56 -13.60 12.20
C ALA A 33 40.93 -12.20 12.16
N LYS A 34 40.94 -11.54 10.99
CA LYS A 34 40.23 -10.26 10.79
C LYS A 34 38.72 -10.40 10.90
N GLU A 35 38.13 -11.44 10.30
CA GLU A 35 36.70 -11.71 10.43
C GLU A 35 36.31 -11.96 11.90
N GLN A 36 37.11 -12.73 12.63
CA GLN A 36 36.88 -12.94 14.07
C GLN A 36 36.94 -11.63 14.88
N LEU A 37 37.86 -10.75 14.53
CA LEU A 37 37.93 -9.42 15.15
C LEU A 37 36.73 -8.54 14.77
N GLU A 38 36.25 -8.59 13.52
CA GLU A 38 35.07 -7.86 13.10
C GLU A 38 33.80 -8.29 13.85
N TYR A 39 33.66 -9.58 14.18
CA TYR A 39 32.54 -10.08 14.99
C TYR A 39 32.51 -9.53 16.44
N THR A 40 33.61 -8.95 16.93
CA THR A 40 33.61 -8.31 18.26
C THR A 40 32.91 -6.95 18.26
N VAL A 41 32.60 -6.37 17.07
CA VAL A 41 31.93 -5.07 16.93
C VAL A 41 30.67 -5.26 16.09
N VAL A 42 29.54 -5.41 16.75
CA VAL A 42 28.23 -5.50 16.08
C VAL A 42 27.73 -4.11 15.72
N ARG A 43 27.50 -3.88 14.43
CA ARG A 43 27.02 -2.60 13.88
C ARG A 43 25.59 -2.70 13.40
N ALA A 44 24.83 -1.61 13.54
CA ALA A 44 23.49 -1.53 12.96
C ALA A 44 23.60 -1.53 11.41
N PRO A 45 22.90 -2.44 10.70
CA PRO A 45 22.97 -2.53 9.23
C PRO A 45 22.20 -1.41 8.53
N TYR A 46 21.30 -0.70 9.23
CA TYR A 46 20.47 0.39 8.72
C TYR A 46 20.14 1.38 9.83
N ALA A 47 19.69 2.57 9.43
CA ALA A 47 19.20 3.58 10.37
C ALA A 47 17.82 3.20 10.91
N GLY A 48 17.58 3.41 12.20
CA GLY A 48 16.33 3.03 12.83
C GLY A 48 16.34 3.33 14.34
N ILE A 49 15.36 2.78 15.01
CA ILE A 49 15.23 2.85 16.46
C ILE A 49 15.48 1.49 17.12
N VAL A 50 16.01 1.48 18.31
CA VAL A 50 16.15 0.27 19.11
C VAL A 50 14.81 -0.02 19.77
N ALA A 51 14.18 -1.13 19.38
CA ALA A 51 12.92 -1.58 19.97
C ALA A 51 13.13 -2.39 21.26
N LYS A 52 14.19 -3.20 21.31
CA LYS A 52 14.49 -4.05 22.47
C LYS A 52 15.99 -4.34 22.55
N ARG A 53 16.53 -4.27 23.73
CA ARG A 53 17.84 -4.81 24.07
C ARG A 53 17.65 -6.15 24.78
N HIS A 54 18.38 -7.18 24.36
CA HIS A 54 18.24 -8.56 24.86
C HIS A 54 19.36 -8.97 25.82
N VAL A 55 20.39 -8.14 25.93
CA VAL A 55 21.58 -8.43 26.74
C VAL A 55 21.97 -7.22 27.59
N GLU A 56 22.54 -7.43 28.73
CA GLU A 56 23.05 -6.39 29.62
C GLU A 56 24.57 -6.22 29.48
N MET A 57 25.08 -5.04 29.89
CA MET A 57 26.52 -4.81 29.91
C MET A 57 27.18 -5.75 30.92
N GLY A 58 28.27 -6.41 30.50
CA GLY A 58 28.98 -7.39 31.28
C GLY A 58 28.48 -8.84 31.15
N GLU A 59 27.42 -9.04 30.39
CA GLU A 59 26.88 -10.37 30.09
C GLU A 59 27.73 -11.08 29.00
N LEU A 60 27.97 -12.37 29.21
CA LEU A 60 28.65 -13.22 28.23
C LEU A 60 27.65 -13.59 27.10
N VAL A 61 28.03 -13.33 25.87
CA VAL A 61 27.20 -13.64 24.69
C VAL A 61 27.85 -14.73 23.84
N SER A 62 26.99 -15.49 23.16
CA SER A 62 27.40 -16.55 22.24
C SER A 62 27.05 -16.18 20.79
N PRO A 63 27.77 -16.73 19.79
CA PRO A 63 27.40 -16.58 18.40
C PRO A 63 25.95 -17.02 18.13
N GLY A 64 25.17 -16.17 17.45
CA GLY A 64 23.76 -16.42 17.17
C GLY A 64 22.77 -15.90 18.24
N GLN A 65 23.26 -15.45 19.37
CA GLN A 65 22.41 -14.84 20.41
C GLN A 65 21.93 -13.45 19.94
N PRO A 66 20.61 -13.14 20.01
CA PRO A 66 20.11 -11.81 19.69
C PRO A 66 20.59 -10.80 20.74
N LEU A 67 21.18 -9.71 20.30
CA LEU A 67 21.68 -8.63 21.16
C LEU A 67 20.70 -7.47 21.22
N ILE A 68 20.26 -7.00 20.06
CA ILE A 68 19.39 -5.82 19.90
C ILE A 68 18.38 -6.09 18.79
N THR A 69 17.12 -5.73 19.01
CA THR A 69 16.10 -5.64 17.96
C THR A 69 15.96 -4.20 17.53
N GLY A 70 16.28 -3.92 16.27
CA GLY A 70 16.08 -2.62 15.63
C GLY A 70 14.88 -2.61 14.70
N LEU A 71 14.22 -1.47 14.57
CA LEU A 71 13.13 -1.23 13.63
C LEU A 71 13.49 -0.05 12.72
N SER A 72 13.33 -0.25 11.41
CA SER A 72 13.45 0.85 10.45
C SER A 72 12.11 1.56 10.31
N LEU A 73 12.14 2.89 10.31
CA LEU A 73 10.96 3.74 10.06
C LEU A 73 10.91 4.26 8.62
N GLN A 74 11.90 3.94 7.79
CA GLN A 74 12.01 4.50 6.44
C GLN A 74 11.10 3.82 5.43
N SER A 75 10.75 2.56 5.64
CA SER A 75 9.96 1.75 4.68
C SER A 75 8.87 0.99 5.42
N LEU A 76 7.81 1.70 5.74
CA LEU A 76 6.66 1.11 6.40
C LEU A 76 5.76 0.38 5.40
N ARG A 77 5.15 -0.70 5.87
CA ARG A 77 4.24 -1.54 5.09
C ARG A 77 3.11 -2.05 5.95
N VAL A 78 1.94 -2.18 5.35
CA VAL A 78 0.77 -2.79 6.00
C VAL A 78 0.54 -4.17 5.37
N ASN A 79 0.43 -5.21 6.20
CA ASN A 79 0.03 -6.53 5.75
C ASN A 79 -1.48 -6.67 5.97
N VAL A 80 -2.19 -7.06 4.92
CA VAL A 80 -3.65 -7.19 4.93
C VAL A 80 -4.03 -8.53 4.35
N ASP A 81 -4.95 -9.22 5.00
CA ASP A 81 -5.52 -10.46 4.49
C ASP A 81 -6.83 -10.14 3.77
N VAL A 82 -6.88 -10.46 2.47
CA VAL A 82 -7.96 -10.10 1.55
C VAL A 82 -8.77 -11.35 1.18
N PRO A 83 -10.11 -11.32 1.26
CA PRO A 83 -10.96 -12.42 0.85
C PRO A 83 -10.70 -12.86 -0.60
N GLN A 84 -10.71 -14.16 -0.86
CA GLN A 84 -10.43 -14.74 -2.18
C GLN A 84 -11.29 -14.13 -3.30
N GLY A 85 -12.57 -13.89 -3.05
CA GLY A 85 -13.49 -13.31 -4.04
C GLY A 85 -13.13 -11.91 -4.51
N MET A 86 -12.36 -11.14 -3.72
CA MET A 86 -11.93 -9.77 -4.06
C MET A 86 -10.52 -9.72 -4.65
N PHE A 87 -9.73 -10.78 -4.48
CA PHE A 87 -8.32 -10.79 -4.81
C PHE A 87 -8.03 -10.44 -6.27
N HIS A 88 -8.80 -11.03 -7.19
CA HIS A 88 -8.60 -10.79 -8.63
C HIS A 88 -8.88 -9.33 -9.02
N ALA A 89 -9.97 -8.74 -8.55
CA ALA A 89 -10.33 -7.35 -8.81
C ALA A 89 -9.27 -6.38 -8.26
N ILE A 90 -8.81 -6.61 -7.04
CA ILE A 90 -7.75 -5.79 -6.39
C ILE A 90 -6.45 -5.91 -7.19
N ARG A 91 -6.06 -7.11 -7.60
CA ARG A 91 -4.84 -7.35 -8.37
C ARG A 91 -4.87 -6.67 -9.73
N THR A 92 -6.02 -6.67 -10.40
CA THR A 92 -6.18 -6.07 -11.73
C THR A 92 -6.06 -4.54 -11.67
N ILE A 93 -6.64 -3.91 -10.67
CA ILE A 93 -6.63 -2.44 -10.53
C ILE A 93 -5.35 -1.96 -9.86
N GLY A 94 -4.84 -2.68 -8.88
CA GLY A 94 -3.57 -2.41 -8.22
C GLY A 94 -3.51 -1.07 -7.46
N LYS A 95 -4.65 -0.55 -6.99
CA LYS A 95 -4.73 0.70 -6.23
C LYS A 95 -5.30 0.46 -4.83
N ALA A 96 -4.61 1.03 -3.83
CA ALA A 96 -5.07 1.00 -2.45
C ALA A 96 -4.78 2.31 -1.73
N PHE A 97 -5.50 2.53 -0.65
CA PHE A 97 -5.32 3.65 0.27
C PHE A 97 -5.25 3.10 1.68
N VAL A 98 -4.37 3.67 2.49
CA VAL A 98 -4.27 3.37 3.91
C VAL A 98 -4.91 4.52 4.67
N TYR A 99 -5.79 4.19 5.60
CA TYR A 99 -6.50 5.15 6.45
C TYR A 99 -5.97 5.01 7.87
N ILE A 100 -5.52 6.11 8.41
CA ILE A 100 -5.01 6.21 9.77
C ILE A 100 -5.64 7.46 10.36
N ASP A 101 -6.46 7.25 11.38
CA ASP A 101 -7.35 8.27 11.92
C ASP A 101 -8.19 8.91 10.79
N GLU A 102 -8.01 10.18 10.49
CA GLU A 102 -8.71 10.88 9.41
C GLU A 102 -7.86 11.06 8.14
N GLU A 103 -6.60 10.66 8.19
CA GLU A 103 -5.68 10.80 7.06
C GLU A 103 -5.82 9.63 6.08
N ARG A 104 -5.85 9.96 4.78
CA ARG A 104 -5.87 9.01 3.67
C ARG A 104 -4.55 9.06 2.91
N ILE A 105 -3.77 8.00 2.99
CA ILE A 105 -2.47 7.87 2.35
C ILE A 105 -2.60 6.93 1.15
N ALA A 106 -2.19 7.38 -0.04
CA ALA A 106 -2.15 6.51 -1.21
C ALA A 106 -0.98 5.51 -1.08
N ALA A 107 -1.23 4.25 -1.39
CA ALA A 107 -0.20 3.23 -1.40
C ALA A 107 0.84 3.51 -2.49
N LYS A 108 2.13 3.31 -2.18
CA LYS A 108 3.24 3.38 -3.14
C LYS A 108 3.27 2.14 -4.06
N GLY A 109 2.90 0.98 -3.52
CA GLY A 109 2.88 -0.28 -4.25
C GLY A 109 2.11 -1.36 -3.51
N LEU A 110 1.77 -2.43 -4.24
CA LEU A 110 1.11 -3.61 -3.71
C LEU A 110 1.91 -4.86 -4.09
N THR A 111 2.23 -5.69 -3.12
CA THR A 111 2.82 -7.01 -3.33
C THR A 111 1.80 -8.08 -2.96
N PHE A 112 1.48 -8.94 -3.92
CA PHE A 112 0.51 -10.02 -3.75
C PHE A 112 1.22 -11.34 -3.48
N PHE A 113 0.84 -12.03 -2.40
CA PHE A 113 1.35 -13.35 -2.09
C PHE A 113 0.38 -14.39 -2.67
N PRO A 114 0.82 -15.25 -3.61
CA PRO A 114 -0.07 -16.17 -4.34
C PRO A 114 -0.40 -17.45 -3.57
N VAL A 115 -0.25 -17.43 -2.26
CA VAL A 115 -0.59 -18.55 -1.37
C VAL A 115 -1.75 -18.12 -0.49
N ALA A 116 -2.88 -18.84 -0.61
CA ALA A 116 -4.04 -18.61 0.23
C ALA A 116 -3.85 -19.26 1.62
N ASP A 117 -4.39 -18.62 2.62
CA ASP A 117 -4.63 -19.24 3.92
C ASP A 117 -5.93 -20.06 3.82
N PRO A 118 -5.85 -21.40 3.92
CA PRO A 118 -7.02 -22.27 3.77
C PRO A 118 -8.01 -22.16 4.95
N ALA A 119 -7.57 -21.73 6.12
CA ALA A 119 -8.42 -21.59 7.28
C ALA A 119 -9.32 -20.33 7.20
N ALA A 120 -8.77 -19.25 6.65
CA ALA A 120 -9.48 -17.97 6.51
C ALA A 120 -10.02 -17.72 5.10
N ASN A 121 -9.64 -18.51 4.07
CA ASN A 121 -9.91 -18.26 2.65
C ASN A 121 -9.48 -16.85 2.21
N THR A 122 -8.30 -16.43 2.65
CA THR A 122 -7.73 -15.12 2.36
C THR A 122 -6.39 -15.23 1.67
N PHE A 123 -6.05 -14.19 0.91
CA PHE A 123 -4.71 -13.97 0.37
C PHE A 123 -4.06 -12.80 1.08
N ARG A 124 -2.78 -12.94 1.39
CA ARG A 124 -2.02 -11.84 1.96
C ARG A 124 -1.60 -10.85 0.88
N VAL A 125 -1.85 -9.57 1.15
CA VAL A 125 -1.40 -8.44 0.33
C VAL A 125 -0.57 -7.53 1.21
N ARG A 126 0.61 -7.17 0.73
CA ARG A 126 1.47 -6.17 1.37
C ARG A 126 1.27 -4.84 0.65
N VAL A 127 0.89 -3.84 1.42
CA VAL A 127 0.71 -2.46 0.96
C VAL A 127 1.93 -1.66 1.39
N GLU A 128 2.66 -1.11 0.44
CA GLU A 128 3.84 -0.28 0.68
C GLU A 128 3.41 1.17 0.84
N LEU A 129 3.89 1.80 1.91
CA LEU A 129 3.63 3.20 2.20
C LEU A 129 4.70 4.10 1.57
N PRO A 130 4.38 5.35 1.23
CA PRO A 130 5.37 6.33 0.82
C PRO A 130 6.39 6.58 1.94
N ASP A 131 7.61 6.91 1.55
CA ASP A 131 8.67 7.27 2.49
C ASP A 131 8.31 8.58 3.21
N GLY A 132 8.62 8.67 4.50
CA GLY A 132 8.34 9.88 5.29
C GLY A 132 6.95 9.96 5.92
N SER A 133 6.20 8.86 5.99
CA SER A 133 4.96 8.78 6.79
C SER A 133 5.29 8.85 8.28
N ALA A 134 5.71 10.03 8.74
CA ALA A 134 6.35 10.26 10.04
C ALA A 134 5.47 10.00 11.28
N THR A 135 4.16 9.89 11.08
CA THR A 135 3.17 9.64 12.13
C THR A 135 2.94 8.15 12.42
N LEU A 136 3.57 7.25 11.64
CA LEU A 136 3.30 5.83 11.71
C LEU A 136 4.44 5.06 12.37
N TYR A 137 4.05 4.15 13.25
CA TYR A 137 4.99 3.28 13.93
C TYR A 137 4.67 1.80 13.67
N PRO A 138 5.68 0.93 13.59
CA PRO A 138 5.47 -0.51 13.52
C PRO A 138 4.63 -1.01 14.70
N GLY A 139 3.64 -1.87 14.42
CA GLY A 139 2.70 -2.38 15.43
C GLY A 139 1.36 -1.64 15.49
N MET A 140 1.22 -0.50 14.81
CA MET A 140 -0.07 0.18 14.69
C MET A 140 -1.04 -0.60 13.79
N ILE A 141 -2.33 -0.47 14.09
CA ILE A 141 -3.41 -1.00 13.25
C ILE A 141 -3.83 0.09 12.27
N ALA A 142 -3.87 -0.24 10.98
CA ALA A 142 -4.32 0.64 9.92
C ALA A 142 -5.46 0.00 9.14
N LYS A 143 -6.41 0.80 8.65
CA LYS A 143 -7.44 0.34 7.73
C LYS A 143 -6.95 0.50 6.31
N VAL A 144 -7.18 -0.51 5.46
CA VAL A 144 -6.81 -0.45 4.05
C VAL A 144 -8.06 -0.52 3.19
N GLY A 145 -8.22 0.45 2.28
CA GLY A 145 -9.25 0.46 1.25
C GLY A 145 -8.65 0.11 -0.10
N PHE A 146 -9.14 -0.95 -0.74
CA PHE A 146 -8.75 -1.32 -2.09
C PHE A 146 -9.76 -0.82 -3.10
N VAL A 147 -9.27 -0.34 -4.24
CA VAL A 147 -10.13 -0.04 -5.38
C VAL A 147 -10.42 -1.34 -6.12
N VAL A 148 -11.69 -1.72 -6.17
CA VAL A 148 -12.14 -2.99 -6.79
C VAL A 148 -12.90 -2.79 -8.09
N GLY A 149 -13.23 -1.55 -8.45
CA GLY A 149 -13.94 -1.20 -9.67
C GLY A 149 -14.37 0.26 -9.67
N GLU A 150 -14.88 0.68 -10.81
CA GLU A 150 -15.52 1.98 -11.01
C GLU A 150 -16.97 1.75 -11.44
N THR A 151 -17.88 2.52 -10.86
CA THR A 151 -19.29 2.48 -11.22
C THR A 151 -19.73 3.90 -11.63
N ARG A 152 -20.31 4.02 -12.81
CA ARG A 152 -20.96 5.28 -13.21
C ARG A 152 -22.28 5.41 -12.50
N ARG A 153 -22.49 6.53 -11.86
CA ARG A 153 -23.71 6.85 -11.11
C ARG A 153 -24.25 8.18 -11.58
N LEU A 154 -25.56 8.26 -11.70
CA LEU A 154 -26.24 9.52 -11.92
C LEU A 154 -26.40 10.21 -10.58
N LEU A 155 -25.75 11.35 -10.43
CA LEU A 155 -25.76 12.15 -9.22
C LEU A 155 -26.42 13.48 -9.48
N ILE A 156 -27.26 13.93 -8.57
CA ILE A 156 -27.85 15.27 -8.57
C ILE A 156 -27.57 15.95 -7.23
N PRO A 157 -27.48 17.28 -7.18
CA PRO A 157 -27.41 18.00 -5.91
C PRO A 157 -28.58 17.61 -4.99
N SER A 158 -28.31 17.30 -3.74
CA SER A 158 -29.36 16.92 -2.80
C SER A 158 -30.37 18.04 -2.56
N ALA A 159 -29.96 19.30 -2.79
CA ALA A 159 -30.82 20.48 -2.74
C ALA A 159 -31.89 20.51 -3.86
N ALA A 160 -31.66 19.83 -4.98
CA ALA A 160 -32.61 19.73 -6.09
C ALA A 160 -33.78 18.77 -5.79
N VAL A 161 -33.68 17.97 -4.72
CA VAL A 161 -34.66 16.94 -4.40
C VAL A 161 -35.81 17.53 -3.61
N VAL A 162 -37.03 17.39 -4.16
CA VAL A 162 -38.29 17.68 -3.45
C VAL A 162 -38.80 16.40 -2.81
N ARG A 163 -39.09 16.46 -1.52
CA ARG A 163 -39.71 15.35 -0.80
C ARG A 163 -41.13 15.75 -0.41
N ARG A 164 -42.11 14.95 -0.81
CA ARG A 164 -43.49 15.07 -0.40
C ARG A 164 -43.96 13.73 0.16
N SER A 165 -44.14 13.69 1.46
CA SER A 165 -44.41 12.44 2.19
C SER A 165 -43.35 11.38 1.86
N GLU A 166 -43.70 10.27 1.25
CA GLU A 166 -42.79 9.18 0.86
C GLU A 166 -42.24 9.30 -0.55
N LEU A 167 -42.69 10.30 -1.33
CA LEU A 167 -42.27 10.49 -2.71
C LEU A 167 -41.11 11.46 -2.79
N SER A 168 -40.10 11.08 -3.60
CA SER A 168 -39.02 11.98 -4.00
C SER A 168 -39.19 12.36 -5.45
N ALA A 169 -39.07 13.66 -5.75
CA ALA A 169 -39.23 14.20 -7.09
C ALA A 169 -38.15 15.27 -7.35
N VAL A 170 -37.95 15.60 -8.62
CA VAL A 170 -37.10 16.69 -9.07
C VAL A 170 -37.83 17.48 -10.14
N TYR A 171 -37.51 18.75 -10.25
CA TYR A 171 -37.96 19.56 -11.37
C TYR A 171 -36.95 19.45 -12.52
N VAL A 172 -37.41 18.92 -13.66
CA VAL A 172 -36.61 18.74 -14.88
C VAL A 172 -36.98 19.80 -15.87
N ALA A 173 -35.99 20.46 -16.48
CA ALA A 173 -36.18 21.36 -17.59
C ALA A 173 -36.38 20.56 -18.89
N ASP A 174 -37.50 20.79 -19.57
CA ASP A 174 -37.84 20.19 -20.86
C ASP A 174 -38.14 21.33 -21.85
N GLY A 175 -37.11 21.78 -22.56
CA GLY A 175 -37.18 23.01 -23.34
C GLY A 175 -37.46 24.24 -22.47
N ASP A 176 -38.50 24.99 -22.80
CA ASP A 176 -38.96 26.16 -22.04
C ASP A 176 -39.93 25.81 -20.88
N GLN A 177 -40.15 24.52 -20.67
CA GLN A 177 -41.06 24.06 -19.61
C GLN A 177 -40.29 23.38 -18.47
N VAL A 178 -40.89 23.40 -17.29
CA VAL A 178 -40.40 22.66 -16.12
C VAL A 178 -41.45 21.61 -15.75
N VAL A 179 -40.99 20.38 -15.57
CA VAL A 179 -41.87 19.26 -15.24
C VAL A 179 -41.42 18.65 -13.90
N LEU A 180 -42.37 18.42 -13.00
CA LEU A 180 -42.10 17.67 -11.78
C LEU A 180 -42.08 16.19 -12.10
N ARG A 181 -40.92 15.53 -11.89
CA ARG A 181 -40.73 14.13 -12.20
C ARG A 181 -40.36 13.35 -10.93
N GLN A 182 -41.09 12.27 -10.69
CA GLN A 182 -40.75 11.36 -9.60
C GLN A 182 -39.45 10.63 -9.88
N VAL A 183 -38.59 10.54 -8.86
CA VAL A 183 -37.30 9.84 -8.96
C VAL A 183 -37.15 8.87 -7.82
N ARG A 184 -36.43 7.78 -8.07
CA ARG A 184 -36.00 6.85 -7.04
C ARG A 184 -34.55 7.16 -6.68
N LEU A 185 -34.32 7.55 -5.42
CA LEU A 185 -33.02 7.91 -4.92
C LEU A 185 -32.30 6.68 -4.35
N GLY A 186 -30.99 6.69 -4.49
CA GLY A 186 -30.06 5.73 -3.90
C GLY A 186 -29.32 6.31 -2.69
N ARG A 187 -28.02 6.06 -2.65
CA ARG A 187 -27.14 6.55 -1.57
C ARG A 187 -26.85 8.04 -1.73
N ARG A 188 -26.60 8.70 -0.62
CA ARG A 188 -26.12 10.08 -0.59
C ARG A 188 -24.59 10.07 -0.56
N TYR A 189 -23.97 10.92 -1.38
CA TYR A 189 -22.53 11.14 -1.51
C TYR A 189 -22.20 12.62 -1.25
N GLY A 190 -21.90 12.95 -0.01
CA GLY A 190 -21.68 14.34 0.39
C GLY A 190 -22.94 15.19 0.16
N GLU A 191 -22.83 16.21 -0.68
CA GLU A 191 -23.94 17.10 -1.08
C GLU A 191 -24.76 16.59 -2.26
N SER A 192 -24.42 15.43 -2.82
CA SER A 192 -25.11 14.84 -3.98
C SER A 192 -25.86 13.58 -3.57
N SER A 193 -26.99 13.34 -4.24
CA SER A 193 -27.83 12.14 -4.12
C SER A 193 -27.80 11.33 -5.41
N GLU A 194 -27.64 10.03 -5.30
CA GLU A 194 -27.71 9.10 -6.43
C GLU A 194 -29.18 8.95 -6.90
N VAL A 195 -29.38 8.97 -8.22
CA VAL A 195 -30.66 8.67 -8.84
C VAL A 195 -30.60 7.28 -9.45
N LEU A 196 -31.46 6.39 -8.99
CA LEU A 196 -31.57 5.01 -9.45
C LEU A 196 -32.54 4.85 -10.63
N ALA A 197 -33.57 5.71 -10.68
CA ALA A 197 -34.57 5.71 -11.75
C ALA A 197 -35.32 7.04 -11.79
N GLY A 198 -35.89 7.36 -12.96
CA GLY A 198 -36.71 8.55 -13.18
C GLY A 198 -35.98 9.73 -13.82
N LEU A 199 -34.63 9.64 -14.04
CA LEU A 199 -33.83 10.67 -14.66
C LEU A 199 -32.81 10.03 -15.60
N ALA A 200 -32.55 10.67 -16.72
CA ALA A 200 -31.50 10.26 -17.67
C ALA A 200 -30.26 11.17 -17.56
N ALA A 201 -29.11 10.63 -17.98
CA ALA A 201 -27.88 11.43 -18.02
C ALA A 201 -28.01 12.54 -19.08
N GLY A 202 -27.63 13.76 -18.70
CA GLY A 202 -27.71 14.93 -19.57
C GLY A 202 -28.98 15.76 -19.39
N GLU A 203 -29.97 15.28 -18.64
CA GLU A 203 -31.14 16.11 -18.31
C GLU A 203 -30.77 17.18 -17.27
N SER A 204 -31.36 18.37 -17.45
CA SER A 204 -31.16 19.52 -16.55
C SER A 204 -32.16 19.49 -15.41
N VAL A 205 -31.68 19.55 -14.16
CA VAL A 205 -32.52 19.62 -12.98
C VAL A 205 -32.39 20.96 -12.28
N ALA A 206 -33.51 21.51 -11.83
CA ALA A 206 -33.51 22.74 -11.06
C ALA A 206 -32.92 22.56 -9.68
N THR A 207 -31.90 23.34 -9.34
CA THR A 207 -31.22 23.30 -8.03
C THR A 207 -32.01 24.03 -6.93
N GLU A 208 -32.94 24.92 -7.34
CA GLU A 208 -33.83 25.68 -6.47
C GLU A 208 -35.30 25.24 -6.67
N PRO A 209 -35.75 24.17 -6.01
CA PRO A 209 -37.04 23.54 -6.27
C PRO A 209 -38.24 24.46 -5.95
N VAL A 210 -38.09 25.40 -5.02
CA VAL A 210 -39.14 26.37 -4.69
C VAL A 210 -39.41 27.30 -5.87
N LYS A 211 -38.37 27.85 -6.47
CA LYS A 211 -38.52 28.71 -7.66
C LYS A 211 -39.05 27.94 -8.85
N ALA A 212 -38.56 26.71 -9.08
CA ALA A 212 -39.05 25.85 -10.13
C ALA A 212 -40.54 25.49 -9.96
N GLY A 213 -40.98 25.30 -8.71
CA GLY A 213 -42.38 25.03 -8.42
C GLY A 213 -43.30 26.25 -8.65
N ILE A 214 -42.83 27.46 -8.44
CA ILE A 214 -43.54 28.70 -8.78
C ILE A 214 -43.65 28.80 -10.31
N PHE A 215 -42.52 28.62 -11.01
CA PHE A 215 -42.50 28.66 -12.48
C PHE A 215 -43.43 27.62 -13.11
N LEU A 216 -43.46 26.38 -12.56
CA LEU A 216 -44.40 25.35 -13.02
C LEU A 216 -45.89 25.80 -12.92
N LYS A 217 -46.26 26.52 -11.84
CA LYS A 217 -47.65 27.00 -11.67
C LYS A 217 -48.04 28.14 -12.62
N GLU A 218 -47.06 28.89 -13.10
CA GLU A 218 -47.23 30.02 -14.03
C GLU A 218 -47.25 29.56 -15.49
N GLN A 219 -46.92 28.30 -15.78
CA GLN A 219 -46.93 27.75 -17.13
C GLN A 219 -48.39 27.60 -17.66
N PRO A 220 -48.71 28.04 -18.88
CA PRO A 220 -49.99 27.80 -19.46
C PRO A 220 -50.21 26.31 -19.73
N GLY A 221 -51.13 25.70 -19.02
CA GLY A 221 -51.50 24.29 -19.15
C GLY A 221 -51.25 23.38 -17.94
N ALA A 222 -50.79 23.92 -16.80
CA ALA A 222 -50.69 23.19 -15.56
C ALA A 222 -52.03 23.13 -14.81
N GLN A 223 -52.97 22.31 -15.30
CA GLN A 223 -54.21 21.88 -14.59
C GLN A 223 -54.14 20.40 -14.35
#